data_db2247ecc4611da1ade2fb1faf957929
#
_entry.id   db2247ecc4611da1ade2fb1faf957929
#
_cell.length_a   1.000
_cell.length_b   1.000
_cell.length_c   1.000
_cell.angle_alpha   90.00
_cell.angle_beta   90.00
_cell.angle_gamma   90.00
#
_symmetry.space_group_name_H-M   'P 1'
#
loop_
_entity.id
_entity.type
_entity.pdbx_description
1 polymer ?
#
loop_
_entity_poly.entity_id
_entity_poly.type
_entity_poly.pdbx_seq_one_letter_code
_entity_poly.pdbx_strand_id
1 'polypeptide(L)'
;MMRKSSLTLFLLLLVSVPFLLLGTGSGRADDRQDRDNGRVKGPVKLLKTIQVPVSAVNGTAGALYSFDISFVDAATQTYYLADRSNKAVDVVNAKTDTFVTQIFPNNGRVPFAGFVPCSPAAGANDCAGPNGVVAAYPWLFVTDAPSRVLTFDLRTSPPTTVSEVFTKTGEKTRADELAYDPRDGLLLVINNASEPPFGTLVQVNKTTGALTVVKNIDFDAAHGVDATNGAEQPVWDPGTGKFYLSIPQIGPTASHGGVLRISTTGTVEATYPVELCSPAGLAVGPKQDLLVGCNTVFDTAGGLWTGNADRDINSAQPRYVILDAKTGDIDKILFGVGPGDEVWFNEGDGNYYTASSGSPLTPNAITPARPPVGTATAAPVNVSQGAAILGVIDAKSQQLLQLVPTLNVPAVAAKHPAGTAHSVAANAGNNHVFVPLAANNAFPDCLKGCIAVYGRDDDD
;
A
#
# COMPACT_ATOMS: atom_id res chain seq x y z
N MET A 1 -29.18 -24.46 66.08
CA MET A 1 -28.93 -23.27 66.95
C MET A 1 -29.00 -22.07 66.05
N MET A 2 -30.10 -21.48 65.89
CA MET A 2 -30.77 -20.38 66.65
C MET A 2 -29.80 -19.18 66.87
N ARG A 3 -30.13 -18.13 66.24
CA ARG A 3 -30.68 -16.77 66.56
C ARG A 3 -29.64 -15.72 66.15
N LYS A 4 -29.93 -14.49 65.75
CA LYS A 4 -31.12 -13.64 65.75
C LYS A 4 -30.90 -12.42 64.80
N SER A 5 -31.99 -11.95 64.25
CA SER A 5 -32.22 -10.67 63.59
C SER A 5 -31.83 -9.44 64.44
N SER A 6 -31.51 -8.33 63.75
CA SER A 6 -31.96 -7.01 64.21
C SER A 6 -32.08 -6.04 63.05
N LEU A 7 -33.31 -5.61 62.86
CA LEU A 7 -33.87 -4.55 62.05
C LEU A 7 -33.71 -3.26 62.83
N THR A 8 -33.28 -2.18 62.21
CA THR A 8 -33.53 -0.84 62.72
C THR A 8 -33.90 0.10 61.60
N LEU A 9 -35.11 0.58 61.74
CA LEU A 9 -35.86 1.55 60.98
C LEU A 9 -35.60 2.94 61.60
N PHE A 10 -35.69 4.00 60.78
CA PHE A 10 -36.03 5.42 61.06
C PHE A 10 -35.23 6.33 60.13
N LEU A 11 -35.68 7.43 59.55
CA LEU A 11 -36.91 8.20 59.55
C LEU A 11 -36.91 9.14 58.35
N LEU A 12 -38.03 9.31 57.73
CA LEU A 12 -38.30 10.36 56.71
C LEU A 12 -38.16 11.76 57.33
N LEU A 13 -37.59 12.70 56.56
CA LEU A 13 -37.90 14.12 56.70
C LEU A 13 -38.13 14.74 55.36
N LEU A 14 -39.40 14.99 55.09
CA LEU A 14 -39.90 15.85 54.03
C LEU A 14 -39.69 17.31 54.44
N VAL A 15 -39.10 18.12 53.59
CA VAL A 15 -39.29 19.57 53.60
C VAL A 15 -39.59 20.07 52.21
N SER A 16 -40.69 20.76 52.16
CA SER A 16 -41.37 21.28 50.97
C SER A 16 -40.76 22.58 50.44
N VAL A 17 -40.70 22.64 49.13
CA VAL A 17 -40.88 23.69 48.10
C VAL A 17 -40.98 25.17 48.55
N PRO A 18 -40.36 26.11 47.77
CA PRO A 18 -41.26 26.80 46.79
C PRO A 18 -40.71 26.93 45.38
N PHE A 19 -41.65 26.83 44.45
CA PHE A 19 -41.60 27.29 43.08
C PHE A 19 -41.21 28.75 42.96
N LEU A 20 -40.27 29.07 42.07
CA LEU A 20 -40.21 30.35 41.39
C LEU A 20 -40.00 30.13 39.90
N LEU A 21 -40.93 30.61 39.14
CA LEU A 21 -40.97 30.66 37.69
C LEU A 21 -40.07 31.79 37.13
N LEU A 22 -39.73 31.57 35.86
CA LEU A 22 -39.33 32.52 34.84
C LEU A 22 -37.83 32.66 34.57
N GLY A 23 -37.49 32.06 33.45
CA GLY A 23 -36.28 32.33 32.68
C GLY A 23 -36.27 31.48 31.42
N THR A 24 -37.00 31.94 30.39
CA THR A 24 -36.92 31.39 29.03
C THR A 24 -35.54 31.66 28.48
N GLY A 25 -34.58 30.75 28.74
CA GLY A 25 -33.33 30.68 28.06
C GLY A 25 -33.44 29.56 27.04
N SER A 26 -33.65 29.89 25.78
CA SER A 26 -33.47 28.97 24.65
C SER A 26 -32.02 28.49 24.63
N GLY A 27 -31.75 27.38 25.31
CA GLY A 27 -30.53 26.61 25.09
C GLY A 27 -30.59 26.09 23.65
N ARG A 28 -29.89 26.77 22.78
CA ARG A 28 -29.51 26.18 21.50
C ARG A 28 -28.72 24.92 21.85
N ALA A 29 -29.33 23.76 21.65
CA ALA A 29 -28.60 22.56 21.35
C ALA A 29 -27.69 22.93 20.18
N ASP A 30 -26.40 22.81 20.40
CA ASP A 30 -25.37 22.94 19.36
C ASP A 30 -25.56 21.72 18.45
N ASP A 31 -26.55 21.78 17.59
CA ASP A 31 -26.69 20.96 16.41
C ASP A 31 -25.53 21.39 15.50
N ARG A 32 -24.34 20.90 15.79
CA ARG A 32 -23.31 20.72 14.76
C ARG A 32 -23.79 19.56 13.87
N GLN A 33 -24.92 19.79 13.22
CA GLN A 33 -25.18 19.12 11.96
C GLN A 33 -23.99 19.42 11.07
N ASP A 34 -23.24 18.37 10.76
CA ASP A 34 -22.34 18.32 9.64
C ASP A 34 -23.04 18.98 8.44
N ARG A 35 -22.75 20.25 8.25
CA ARG A 35 -23.00 20.91 6.97
C ARG A 35 -21.91 20.41 6.03
N ASP A 36 -21.97 19.14 5.68
CA ASP A 36 -21.47 18.68 4.40
C ASP A 36 -22.35 19.42 3.36
N ASN A 37 -21.91 20.64 3.05
CA ASN A 37 -22.43 21.36 1.92
C ASN A 37 -22.15 20.46 0.73
N GLY A 38 -23.18 19.83 0.16
CA GLY A 38 -23.13 18.89 -0.95
C GLY A 38 -22.48 19.47 -2.21
N ARG A 39 -21.25 19.94 -2.06
CA ARG A 39 -20.35 20.26 -3.15
C ARG A 39 -19.87 18.92 -3.68
N VAL A 40 -20.37 18.56 -4.82
CA VAL A 40 -19.83 17.43 -5.58
C VAL A 40 -18.35 17.71 -5.76
N LYS A 41 -17.49 16.96 -5.06
CA LYS A 41 -16.05 17.08 -5.21
C LYS A 41 -15.70 16.85 -6.68
N GLY A 42 -14.86 17.71 -7.25
CA GLY A 42 -14.39 17.58 -8.63
C GLY A 42 -13.70 16.23 -8.89
N PRO A 43 -13.50 15.84 -10.16
CA PRO A 43 -12.80 14.60 -10.46
C PRO A 43 -11.32 14.68 -10.07
N VAL A 44 -10.76 13.54 -9.65
CA VAL A 44 -9.32 13.38 -9.48
C VAL A 44 -8.65 13.48 -10.85
N LYS A 45 -7.61 14.29 -10.95
CA LYS A 45 -6.86 14.53 -12.18
C LYS A 45 -5.38 14.72 -11.91
N LEU A 46 -4.55 14.67 -12.95
CA LEU A 46 -3.15 15.05 -12.85
C LEU A 46 -3.05 16.54 -12.51
N LEU A 47 -2.41 16.86 -11.39
CA LEU A 47 -2.12 18.23 -10.97
C LEU A 47 -0.75 18.67 -11.50
N LYS A 48 0.28 17.84 -11.28
CA LYS A 48 1.65 18.09 -11.71
C LYS A 48 2.49 16.82 -11.71
N THR A 49 3.72 16.92 -12.15
CA THR A 49 4.75 15.89 -12.05
C THR A 49 5.95 16.42 -11.28
N ILE A 50 6.59 15.54 -10.50
CA ILE A 50 7.82 15.82 -9.77
C ILE A 50 8.93 15.03 -10.44
N GLN A 51 9.94 15.70 -10.97
CA GLN A 51 11.08 15.06 -11.60
C GLN A 51 11.89 14.28 -10.55
N VAL A 52 12.27 13.04 -10.87
CA VAL A 52 13.20 12.25 -10.07
C VAL A 52 14.62 12.46 -10.60
N PRO A 53 15.55 13.01 -9.79
CA PRO A 53 16.94 13.16 -10.19
C PRO A 53 17.62 11.81 -10.41
N VAL A 54 18.43 11.73 -11.43
CA VAL A 54 19.25 10.54 -11.71
C VAL A 54 20.46 10.52 -10.79
N SER A 55 20.63 9.44 -10.02
CA SER A 55 21.80 9.27 -9.16
C SER A 55 23.06 8.89 -9.97
N ALA A 56 24.22 9.13 -9.39
CA ALA A 56 25.51 8.73 -10.01
C ALA A 56 25.68 7.22 -10.15
N VAL A 57 24.88 6.44 -9.42
CA VAL A 57 24.94 4.96 -9.41
C VAL A 57 23.77 4.32 -10.16
N ASN A 58 22.98 5.12 -10.89
CA ASN A 58 21.86 4.62 -11.69
C ASN A 58 22.35 3.61 -12.75
N GLY A 59 21.85 2.38 -12.67
CA GLY A 59 22.18 1.28 -13.56
C GLY A 59 21.19 1.09 -14.71
N THR A 60 20.12 1.89 -14.80
CA THR A 60 19.02 1.72 -15.76
C THR A 60 18.98 2.84 -16.81
N ALA A 61 19.98 2.86 -17.69
CA ALA A 61 20.08 3.84 -18.78
C ALA A 61 20.01 5.32 -18.34
N GLY A 62 20.38 5.62 -17.09
CA GLY A 62 20.36 6.97 -16.54
C GLY A 62 18.97 7.56 -16.36
N ALA A 63 17.99 6.73 -16.05
CA ALA A 63 16.61 7.16 -15.82
C ALA A 63 15.90 6.21 -14.83
N LEU A 64 14.75 6.64 -14.30
CA LEU A 64 13.86 5.83 -13.48
C LEU A 64 13.05 4.90 -14.39
N TYR A 65 13.21 3.60 -14.25
CA TYR A 65 12.41 2.56 -14.91
C TYR A 65 11.95 1.50 -13.93
N SER A 66 12.75 1.19 -12.91
CA SER A 66 12.49 0.19 -11.91
C SER A 66 12.39 0.86 -10.54
N PHE A 67 11.28 0.70 -9.92
CA PHE A 67 10.95 1.12 -8.56
C PHE A 67 10.01 0.08 -7.96
N ASP A 68 9.65 0.25 -6.71
CA ASP A 68 8.70 -0.61 -6.03
C ASP A 68 7.77 0.22 -5.14
N ILE A 69 7.60 -0.19 -3.90
CA ILE A 69 6.63 0.36 -2.97
C ILE A 69 6.89 1.84 -2.66
N SER A 70 5.82 2.59 -2.54
CA SER A 70 5.83 3.94 -2.00
C SER A 70 5.03 4.06 -0.71
N PHE A 71 5.34 5.07 0.09
CA PHE A 71 4.71 5.31 1.38
C PHE A 71 4.61 6.81 1.66
N VAL A 72 3.51 7.25 2.28
CA VAL A 72 3.38 8.59 2.86
C VAL A 72 3.33 8.50 4.37
N ASP A 73 4.27 9.14 5.04
CA ASP A 73 4.16 9.42 6.47
C ASP A 73 3.25 10.65 6.65
N ALA A 74 2.01 10.41 7.04
CA ALA A 74 1.02 11.46 7.23
C ALA A 74 1.41 12.46 8.35
N ALA A 75 2.17 12.02 9.34
CA ALA A 75 2.59 12.89 10.46
C ALA A 75 3.61 13.95 10.00
N THR A 76 4.51 13.59 9.12
CA THR A 76 5.53 14.51 8.56
C THR A 76 5.15 15.04 7.18
N GLN A 77 4.07 14.52 6.58
CA GLN A 77 3.65 14.78 5.20
C GLN A 77 4.82 14.59 4.22
N THR A 78 5.47 13.45 4.33
CA THR A 78 6.63 13.08 3.52
C THR A 78 6.34 11.79 2.75
N TYR A 79 6.53 11.84 1.44
CA TYR A 79 6.44 10.67 0.56
C TYR A 79 7.83 10.07 0.35
N TYR A 80 7.88 8.74 0.35
CA TYR A 80 9.07 7.93 0.13
C TYR A 80 8.79 6.93 -1.00
N LEU A 81 9.77 6.71 -1.89
CA LEU A 81 9.71 5.74 -2.97
C LEU A 81 10.96 4.86 -2.97
N ALA A 82 10.78 3.55 -2.98
CA ALA A 82 11.86 2.59 -3.21
C ALA A 82 12.28 2.61 -4.68
N ASP A 83 13.37 3.30 -5.00
CA ASP A 83 13.89 3.49 -6.35
C ASP A 83 15.06 2.53 -6.64
N ARG A 84 14.73 1.42 -7.29
CA ARG A 84 15.71 0.41 -7.72
C ARG A 84 16.67 0.95 -8.76
N SER A 85 16.22 1.85 -9.65
CA SER A 85 17.04 2.43 -10.72
C SER A 85 18.17 3.27 -10.17
N ASN A 86 17.88 4.11 -9.19
CA ASN A 86 18.83 5.02 -8.55
C ASN A 86 19.52 4.41 -7.32
N LYS A 87 19.16 3.17 -6.92
CA LYS A 87 19.64 2.51 -5.70
C LYS A 87 19.45 3.39 -4.47
N ALA A 88 18.28 3.97 -4.35
CA ALA A 88 17.97 5.00 -3.36
C ALA A 88 16.53 4.89 -2.86
N VAL A 89 16.22 5.60 -1.79
CA VAL A 89 14.85 5.99 -1.49
C VAL A 89 14.68 7.46 -1.86
N ASP A 90 13.76 7.75 -2.79
CA ASP A 90 13.41 9.12 -3.15
C ASP A 90 12.51 9.73 -2.07
N VAL A 91 12.76 10.98 -1.73
CA VAL A 91 12.02 11.72 -0.70
C VAL A 91 11.37 12.94 -1.30
N VAL A 92 10.06 13.07 -1.11
CA VAL A 92 9.25 14.20 -1.56
C VAL A 92 8.54 14.82 -0.37
N ASN A 93 8.52 16.14 -0.30
CA ASN A 93 7.62 16.86 0.60
C ASN A 93 6.21 16.78 0.01
N ALA A 94 5.36 15.95 0.62
CA ALA A 94 4.01 15.66 0.13
C ALA A 94 3.00 16.80 0.39
N LYS A 95 3.38 17.80 1.20
CA LYS A 95 2.59 19.01 1.41
C LYS A 95 2.75 20.02 0.27
N THR A 96 3.96 20.11 -0.29
CA THR A 96 4.32 21.09 -1.32
C THR A 96 4.60 20.46 -2.68
N ASP A 97 4.55 19.12 -2.76
CA ASP A 97 4.87 18.31 -3.93
C ASP A 97 6.23 18.69 -4.54
N THR A 98 7.24 18.68 -3.71
CA THR A 98 8.59 19.03 -4.13
C THR A 98 9.57 17.93 -3.77
N PHE A 99 10.42 17.57 -4.71
CA PHE A 99 11.53 16.65 -4.46
C PHE A 99 12.47 17.22 -3.40
N VAL A 100 12.84 16.40 -2.41
CA VAL A 100 13.71 16.83 -1.30
C VAL A 100 15.11 16.27 -1.46
N THR A 101 15.25 14.93 -1.54
CA THR A 101 16.55 14.26 -1.56
C THR A 101 16.41 12.79 -1.95
N GLN A 102 17.56 12.13 -2.11
CA GLN A 102 17.69 10.67 -2.19
C GLN A 102 18.43 10.17 -0.96
N ILE A 103 17.92 9.09 -0.35
CA ILE A 103 18.55 8.42 0.79
C ILE A 103 19.29 7.19 0.29
N PHE A 104 20.54 7.06 0.70
CA PHE A 104 21.42 5.93 0.40
C PHE A 104 21.92 5.29 1.69
N PRO A 105 22.15 3.97 1.72
CA PRO A 105 22.87 3.34 2.82
C PRO A 105 24.23 4.00 3.04
N ASN A 106 24.55 4.30 4.30
CA ASN A 106 25.82 4.94 4.71
C ASN A 106 26.35 4.29 5.99
N ASN A 107 27.31 4.90 6.68
CA ASN A 107 27.93 4.35 7.87
C ASN A 107 28.56 2.97 7.64
N GLY A 108 29.25 2.79 6.50
CA GLY A 108 29.92 1.54 6.15
C GLY A 108 28.97 0.43 5.69
N ARG A 109 27.69 0.72 5.48
CA ARG A 109 26.75 -0.24 4.91
C ARG A 109 26.91 -0.36 3.40
N VAL A 110 26.60 -1.56 2.90
CA VAL A 110 26.62 -1.84 1.45
C VAL A 110 25.50 -1.02 0.78
N PRO A 111 25.73 -0.44 -0.41
CA PRO A 111 24.69 0.21 -1.19
C PRO A 111 23.48 -0.70 -1.42
N PHE A 112 22.32 -0.14 -1.72
CA PHE A 112 21.16 -0.91 -2.19
C PHE A 112 21.51 -1.72 -3.43
N ALA A 113 20.87 -2.88 -3.60
CA ALA A 113 21.13 -3.79 -4.69
C ALA A 113 20.92 -3.14 -6.06
N GLY A 114 19.88 -2.34 -6.21
CA GLY A 114 19.46 -1.81 -7.49
C GLY A 114 18.70 -2.85 -8.32
N PHE A 115 18.48 -2.56 -9.59
CA PHE A 115 17.94 -3.54 -10.53
C PHE A 115 19.05 -4.49 -10.98
N VAL A 116 19.09 -5.68 -10.36
CA VAL A 116 20.09 -6.72 -10.62
C VAL A 116 19.38 -8.04 -10.89
N PRO A 117 19.62 -8.71 -12.01
CA PRO A 117 19.07 -10.04 -12.24
C PRO A 117 19.69 -11.05 -11.26
N CYS A 118 18.88 -12.00 -10.82
CA CYS A 118 19.35 -13.11 -9.99
C CYS A 118 20.28 -14.05 -10.73
N SER A 119 21.19 -14.69 -9.98
CA SER A 119 22.03 -15.77 -10.48
C SER A 119 22.06 -16.92 -9.45
N PRO A 120 21.55 -18.13 -9.74
CA PRO A 120 20.87 -18.53 -10.99
C PRO A 120 19.59 -17.75 -11.26
N ALA A 121 19.10 -17.81 -12.48
CA ALA A 121 17.93 -17.05 -12.90
C ALA A 121 16.70 -17.38 -12.03
N ALA A 122 16.07 -16.32 -11.54
CA ALA A 122 14.78 -16.31 -10.85
C ALA A 122 13.89 -15.27 -11.53
N GLY A 123 12.83 -14.79 -10.90
CA GLY A 123 12.02 -13.70 -11.41
C GLY A 123 12.84 -12.41 -11.62
N ALA A 124 12.38 -11.57 -12.51
CA ALA A 124 13.13 -10.38 -12.96
C ALA A 124 13.52 -9.41 -11.82
N ASN A 125 12.73 -9.37 -10.76
CA ASN A 125 12.91 -8.46 -9.62
C ASN A 125 13.38 -9.17 -8.33
N ASP A 126 13.51 -10.50 -8.32
CA ASP A 126 13.73 -11.29 -7.10
C ASP A 126 15.03 -10.98 -6.36
N CYS A 127 16.00 -10.36 -7.04
CA CYS A 127 17.26 -9.93 -6.45
C CYS A 127 17.43 -8.40 -6.49
N ALA A 128 16.37 -7.65 -6.79
CA ALA A 128 16.42 -6.20 -6.87
C ALA A 128 16.14 -5.55 -5.50
N GLY A 129 16.47 -4.27 -5.38
CA GLY A 129 16.16 -3.44 -4.20
C GLY A 129 16.68 -2.01 -4.35
N PRO A 130 16.18 -1.08 -3.55
CA PRO A 130 15.23 -1.26 -2.45
C PRO A 130 13.83 -1.61 -2.95
N ASN A 131 12.99 -2.18 -2.04
CA ASN A 131 11.65 -2.68 -2.37
C ASN A 131 10.57 -2.01 -1.51
N GLY A 132 10.33 -2.45 -0.29
CA GLY A 132 9.39 -1.85 0.63
C GLY A 132 9.97 -0.67 1.39
N VAL A 133 9.13 0.33 1.64
CA VAL A 133 9.44 1.48 2.51
C VAL A 133 8.27 1.75 3.45
N VAL A 134 8.56 1.93 4.74
CA VAL A 134 7.60 2.38 5.76
C VAL A 134 8.29 3.37 6.67
N ALA A 135 7.67 4.51 6.89
CA ALA A 135 8.17 5.53 7.81
C ALA A 135 7.29 5.63 9.06
N ALA A 136 7.95 5.75 10.20
CA ALA A 136 7.36 6.11 11.49
C ALA A 136 8.36 7.03 12.18
N TYR A 137 8.25 8.33 11.93
CA TYR A 137 9.24 9.29 12.42
C TYR A 137 9.63 9.05 13.89
N PRO A 138 10.92 9.00 14.23
CA PRO A 138 12.06 9.44 13.42
C PRO A 138 12.70 8.35 12.54
N TRP A 139 12.08 7.22 12.35
CA TRP A 139 12.66 6.08 11.66
C TRP A 139 12.04 5.88 10.26
N LEU A 140 12.89 5.49 9.31
CA LEU A 140 12.50 4.96 8.01
C LEU A 140 13.02 3.53 7.93
N PHE A 141 12.15 2.58 7.62
CA PHE A 141 12.48 1.17 7.40
C PHE A 141 12.44 0.88 5.90
N VAL A 142 13.47 0.21 5.41
CA VAL A 142 13.62 -0.08 3.97
C VAL A 142 14.03 -1.53 3.80
N THR A 143 13.34 -2.27 2.96
CA THR A 143 13.72 -3.62 2.57
C THR A 143 14.56 -3.61 1.29
N ASP A 144 15.41 -4.63 1.13
CA ASP A 144 16.34 -4.71 0.02
C ASP A 144 16.77 -6.17 -0.23
N ALA A 145 17.48 -6.42 -1.31
CA ALA A 145 18.12 -7.71 -1.60
C ALA A 145 19.59 -7.71 -1.16
N PRO A 146 20.15 -8.85 -0.79
CA PRO A 146 19.45 -10.10 -0.48
C PRO A 146 18.86 -10.08 0.94
N SER A 147 17.56 -10.27 1.05
CA SER A 147 16.85 -10.55 2.33
C SER A 147 17.15 -9.57 3.47
N ARG A 148 17.33 -8.30 3.16
CA ARG A 148 17.90 -7.26 4.02
C ARG A 148 16.86 -6.23 4.44
N VAL A 149 16.92 -5.76 5.69
CA VAL A 149 16.14 -4.64 6.23
C VAL A 149 17.07 -3.62 6.85
N LEU A 150 16.88 -2.35 6.53
CA LEU A 150 17.67 -1.24 7.06
C LEU A 150 16.77 -0.26 7.82
N THR A 151 17.32 0.41 8.82
CA THR A 151 16.71 1.56 9.49
C THR A 151 17.54 2.81 9.27
N PHE A 152 16.88 3.90 8.89
CA PHE A 152 17.49 5.22 8.78
C PHE A 152 16.95 6.18 9.84
N ASP A 153 17.82 7.00 10.40
CA ASP A 153 17.48 8.11 11.29
C ASP A 153 17.19 9.37 10.46
N LEU A 154 15.95 9.76 10.42
CA LEU A 154 15.46 10.91 9.66
C LEU A 154 15.75 12.27 10.34
N ARG A 155 16.26 12.28 11.56
CA ARG A 155 16.67 13.51 12.28
C ARG A 155 18.00 14.05 11.77
N THR A 156 18.78 13.24 11.08
CA THR A 156 20.08 13.64 10.51
C THR A 156 19.94 14.07 9.05
N SER A 157 20.83 14.92 8.57
CA SER A 157 20.88 15.36 7.18
C SER A 157 22.31 15.23 6.64
N PRO A 158 22.55 14.29 5.71
CA PRO A 158 21.62 13.29 5.16
C PRO A 158 21.18 12.27 6.24
N PRO A 159 20.04 11.57 6.02
CA PRO A 159 19.59 10.51 6.90
C PRO A 159 20.66 9.42 7.09
N THR A 160 20.84 8.96 8.34
CA THR A 160 21.92 8.07 8.71
C THR A 160 21.42 6.63 8.90
N THR A 161 22.07 5.65 8.28
CA THR A 161 21.78 4.23 8.52
C THR A 161 22.21 3.86 9.94
N VAL A 162 21.27 3.43 10.79
CA VAL A 162 21.52 3.10 12.19
C VAL A 162 21.48 1.61 12.47
N SER A 163 20.76 0.84 11.68
CA SER A 163 20.64 -0.61 11.85
C SER A 163 20.47 -1.34 10.52
N GLU A 164 20.87 -2.59 10.50
CA GLU A 164 20.70 -3.52 9.38
C GLU A 164 20.58 -4.93 9.94
N VAL A 165 19.61 -5.70 9.43
CA VAL A 165 19.47 -7.14 9.70
C VAL A 165 19.12 -7.88 8.42
N PHE A 166 19.44 -9.17 8.40
CA PHE A 166 18.98 -10.08 7.36
C PHE A 166 17.83 -10.91 7.90
N THR A 167 16.72 -11.02 7.16
CA THR A 167 15.53 -11.74 7.59
C THR A 167 15.80 -13.23 7.76
N LYS A 168 16.64 -13.80 6.88
CA LYS A 168 17.09 -15.20 6.96
C LYS A 168 18.51 -15.32 6.43
N THR A 169 19.38 -15.98 7.21
CA THR A 169 20.79 -16.18 6.80
C THR A 169 20.86 -17.08 5.58
N GLY A 170 21.60 -16.62 4.56
CA GLY A 170 21.84 -17.37 3.32
C GLY A 170 20.75 -17.24 2.28
N GLU A 171 19.65 -16.55 2.58
CA GLU A 171 18.63 -16.20 1.60
C GLU A 171 19.21 -15.29 0.51
N LYS A 172 18.84 -15.55 -0.74
CA LYS A 172 19.38 -14.84 -1.92
C LYS A 172 18.41 -13.84 -2.53
N THR A 173 17.12 -14.08 -2.34
CA THR A 173 16.07 -13.23 -2.86
C THR A 173 15.84 -12.01 -1.98
N ARG A 174 15.02 -11.11 -2.46
CA ARG A 174 14.73 -9.86 -1.77
C ARG A 174 13.91 -10.07 -0.49
N ALA A 175 14.11 -9.24 0.50
CA ALA A 175 13.04 -8.81 1.38
C ALA A 175 12.23 -7.77 0.60
N ASP A 176 10.92 -7.93 0.57
CA ASP A 176 10.01 -7.18 -0.28
C ASP A 176 9.19 -6.18 0.54
N GLU A 177 7.91 -6.37 0.67
CA GLU A 177 7.04 -5.48 1.38
C GLU A 177 7.13 -5.63 2.91
N LEU A 178 6.67 -4.62 3.63
CA LEU A 178 6.68 -4.62 5.08
C LEU A 178 5.52 -3.80 5.66
N ALA A 179 5.06 -4.21 6.85
CA ALA A 179 4.10 -3.46 7.66
C ALA A 179 4.69 -3.19 9.05
N TYR A 180 4.29 -2.06 9.65
CA TYR A 180 4.77 -1.66 10.98
C TYR A 180 3.64 -1.54 11.99
N ASP A 181 3.80 -2.21 13.13
CA ASP A 181 3.00 -2.00 14.34
C ASP A 181 3.70 -0.98 15.23
N PRO A 182 3.20 0.28 15.30
CA PRO A 182 3.82 1.31 16.13
C PRO A 182 3.60 1.11 17.63
N ARG A 183 2.60 0.32 18.03
CA ARG A 183 2.28 0.04 19.43
C ARG A 183 3.38 -0.81 20.07
N ASP A 184 3.71 -1.92 19.45
CA ASP A 184 4.68 -2.88 19.99
C ASP A 184 6.08 -2.72 19.36
N GLY A 185 6.21 -1.88 18.33
CA GLY A 185 7.46 -1.67 17.60
C GLY A 185 7.86 -2.89 16.78
N LEU A 186 6.91 -3.52 16.09
CA LEU A 186 7.14 -4.72 15.29
C LEU A 186 7.02 -4.42 13.80
N LEU A 187 7.95 -4.92 13.01
CA LEU A 187 7.81 -5.03 11.56
C LEU A 187 7.43 -6.47 11.22
N LEU A 188 6.49 -6.62 10.31
CA LEU A 188 6.31 -7.83 9.53
C LEU A 188 6.91 -7.59 8.15
N VAL A 189 7.96 -8.32 7.83
CA VAL A 189 8.73 -8.22 6.57
C VAL A 189 8.49 -9.47 5.76
N ILE A 190 8.20 -9.34 4.47
CA ILE A 190 7.87 -10.46 3.59
C ILE A 190 9.03 -10.75 2.64
N ASN A 191 9.37 -12.02 2.49
CA ASN A 191 10.26 -12.56 1.46
C ASN A 191 9.39 -13.32 0.45
N ASN A 192 8.84 -12.58 -0.50
CA ASN A 192 7.83 -13.09 -1.43
C ASN A 192 8.39 -14.09 -2.45
N ALA A 193 9.62 -13.88 -2.89
CA ALA A 193 10.29 -14.67 -3.93
C ALA A 193 11.06 -15.88 -3.39
N SER A 194 11.01 -16.14 -2.09
CA SER A 194 11.61 -17.34 -1.49
C SER A 194 10.74 -18.58 -1.71
N GLU A 195 11.35 -19.74 -1.71
CA GLU A 195 10.65 -21.02 -1.85
C GLU A 195 10.91 -21.93 -0.62
N PRO A 196 9.92 -22.09 0.26
CA PRO A 196 8.62 -21.39 0.29
C PRO A 196 8.77 -19.91 0.67
N PRO A 197 7.76 -19.05 0.36
CA PRO A 197 7.76 -17.68 0.84
C PRO A 197 7.60 -17.65 2.36
N PHE A 198 8.12 -16.59 2.99
CA PHE A 198 8.05 -16.46 4.45
C PHE A 198 7.92 -15.01 4.90
N GLY A 199 7.36 -14.82 6.09
CA GLY A 199 7.38 -13.57 6.80
C GLY A 199 8.42 -13.57 7.93
N THR A 200 8.91 -12.41 8.30
CA THR A 200 9.82 -12.22 9.43
C THR A 200 9.29 -11.15 10.34
N LEU A 201 9.07 -11.49 11.62
CA LEU A 201 8.87 -10.49 12.65
C LEU A 201 10.21 -9.91 13.09
N VAL A 202 10.34 -8.59 13.01
CA VAL A 202 11.53 -7.85 13.41
C VAL A 202 11.14 -6.85 14.50
N GLN A 203 11.77 -6.95 15.67
CA GLN A 203 11.59 -5.97 16.75
C GLN A 203 12.41 -4.72 16.45
N VAL A 204 11.76 -3.59 16.54
CA VAL A 204 12.36 -2.26 16.46
C VAL A 204 12.54 -1.70 17.87
N ASN A 205 13.75 -1.34 18.23
CA ASN A 205 13.97 -0.49 19.39
C ASN A 205 13.54 0.95 19.06
N LYS A 206 12.38 1.37 19.56
CA LYS A 206 11.78 2.67 19.21
C LYS A 206 12.65 3.89 19.60
N THR A 207 13.60 3.71 20.51
CA THR A 207 14.51 4.78 20.93
C THR A 207 15.73 4.90 20.03
N THR A 208 16.29 3.78 19.57
CA THR A 208 17.56 3.74 18.84
C THR A 208 17.43 3.37 17.37
N GLY A 209 16.26 2.88 16.93
CA GLY A 209 16.05 2.34 15.58
C GLY A 209 16.71 0.98 15.35
N ALA A 210 17.32 0.38 16.37
CA ALA A 210 17.97 -0.92 16.24
C ALA A 210 16.95 -2.03 15.92
N LEU A 211 17.30 -2.91 15.01
CA LEU A 211 16.50 -4.04 14.54
C LEU A 211 17.00 -5.34 15.19
N THR A 212 16.05 -6.23 15.51
CA THR A 212 16.35 -7.59 15.96
C THR A 212 15.34 -8.56 15.36
N VAL A 213 15.80 -9.57 14.63
CA VAL A 213 14.92 -10.63 14.12
C VAL A 213 14.38 -11.43 15.28
N VAL A 214 13.05 -11.55 15.36
CA VAL A 214 12.35 -12.27 16.42
C VAL A 214 11.96 -13.66 15.97
N LYS A 215 11.36 -13.78 14.78
CA LYS A 215 10.79 -15.04 14.30
C LYS A 215 10.60 -15.02 12.79
N ASN A 216 10.89 -16.15 12.15
CA ASN A 216 10.42 -16.44 10.78
C ASN A 216 9.09 -17.20 10.83
N ILE A 217 8.24 -16.94 9.85
CA ILE A 217 6.91 -17.53 9.67
C ILE A 217 6.89 -18.11 8.27
N ASP A 218 7.11 -19.40 8.13
CA ASP A 218 7.08 -20.07 6.82
C ASP A 218 5.62 -20.27 6.37
N PHE A 219 5.35 -19.95 5.10
CA PHE A 219 4.02 -20.07 4.49
C PHE A 219 3.96 -21.28 3.58
N ASP A 220 4.16 -22.43 4.14
CA ASP A 220 4.12 -23.73 3.46
C ASP A 220 3.01 -24.66 4.01
N ALA A 221 2.78 -25.78 3.33
CA ALA A 221 1.77 -26.75 3.72
C ALA A 221 2.03 -27.36 5.11
N ALA A 222 3.28 -27.50 5.54
CA ALA A 222 3.63 -28.05 6.86
C ALA A 222 3.24 -27.09 7.99
N HIS A 223 3.15 -25.79 7.70
CA HIS A 223 2.74 -24.73 8.62
C HIS A 223 1.29 -24.26 8.39
N GLY A 224 0.54 -24.94 7.50
CA GLY A 224 -0.91 -24.78 7.33
C GLY A 224 -1.36 -23.68 6.37
N VAL A 225 -0.46 -23.14 5.54
CA VAL A 225 -0.82 -22.09 4.55
C VAL A 225 -0.71 -22.59 3.11
N ASP A 226 0.38 -23.27 2.74
CA ASP A 226 0.68 -23.74 1.37
C ASP A 226 0.68 -22.62 0.32
N ALA A 227 1.40 -21.52 0.58
CA ALA A 227 1.59 -20.46 -0.39
C ALA A 227 2.53 -20.94 -1.52
N THR A 228 2.02 -20.97 -2.75
CA THR A 228 2.71 -21.57 -3.90
C THR A 228 3.05 -20.58 -5.01
N ASN A 229 2.70 -19.30 -4.82
CA ASN A 229 3.01 -18.22 -5.77
C ASN A 229 3.33 -16.92 -5.03
N GLY A 230 4.26 -16.99 -4.08
CA GLY A 230 4.69 -15.83 -3.30
C GLY A 230 3.75 -15.45 -2.16
N ALA A 231 4.08 -14.32 -1.56
CA ALA A 231 3.30 -13.60 -0.55
C ALA A 231 3.55 -12.11 -0.78
N GLU A 232 2.51 -11.29 -0.75
CA GLU A 232 2.54 -9.90 -1.23
C GLU A 232 2.33 -8.91 -0.08
N GLN A 233 1.56 -7.86 -0.28
CA GLN A 233 1.46 -6.73 0.64
C GLN A 233 0.95 -7.12 2.03
N PRO A 234 1.73 -6.86 3.11
CA PRO A 234 1.26 -6.90 4.48
C PRO A 234 0.72 -5.55 4.91
N VAL A 235 -0.26 -5.54 5.83
CA VAL A 235 -0.73 -4.33 6.51
C VAL A 235 -0.88 -4.57 8.01
N TRP A 236 -0.76 -3.51 8.79
CA TRP A 236 -1.09 -3.50 10.21
C TRP A 236 -2.45 -2.84 10.43
N ASP A 237 -3.37 -3.53 11.11
CA ASP A 237 -4.62 -2.95 11.55
C ASP A 237 -4.60 -2.66 13.07
N PRO A 238 -4.54 -1.38 13.47
CA PRO A 238 -4.57 -1.03 14.88
C PRO A 238 -5.90 -1.36 15.56
N GLY A 239 -6.99 -1.48 14.80
CA GLY A 239 -8.32 -1.76 15.32
C GLY A 239 -8.48 -3.22 15.78
N THR A 240 -7.88 -4.16 15.09
CA THR A 240 -7.84 -5.58 15.49
C THR A 240 -6.57 -5.94 16.25
N GLY A 241 -5.49 -5.14 16.13
CA GLY A 241 -4.17 -5.45 16.68
C GLY A 241 -3.53 -6.64 15.99
N LYS A 242 -3.70 -6.76 14.68
CA LYS A 242 -3.20 -7.86 13.84
C LYS A 242 -2.53 -7.34 12.57
N PHE A 243 -1.64 -8.15 12.05
CA PHE A 243 -1.18 -8.04 10.68
C PHE A 243 -2.09 -8.84 9.75
N TYR A 244 -2.26 -8.34 8.55
CA TYR A 244 -2.91 -9.03 7.44
C TYR A 244 -1.94 -9.10 6.27
N LEU A 245 -2.01 -10.20 5.50
CA LEU A 245 -1.05 -10.48 4.42
C LEU A 245 -1.77 -11.11 3.23
N SER A 246 -1.60 -10.53 2.06
CA SER A 246 -2.09 -11.09 0.80
C SER A 246 -1.27 -12.31 0.37
N ILE A 247 -1.96 -13.40 0.02
CA ILE A 247 -1.36 -14.61 -0.57
C ILE A 247 -1.97 -14.83 -1.95
N PRO A 248 -1.20 -14.66 -3.02
CA PRO A 248 -1.68 -14.77 -4.39
C PRO A 248 -2.28 -16.14 -4.74
N GLN A 249 -1.69 -17.20 -4.20
CA GLN A 249 -2.15 -18.56 -4.42
C GLN A 249 -1.94 -19.44 -3.18
N ILE A 250 -2.97 -20.15 -2.79
CA ILE A 250 -2.94 -21.14 -1.70
C ILE A 250 -3.22 -22.54 -2.28
N GLY A 251 -2.27 -23.44 -2.13
CA GLY A 251 -2.35 -24.78 -2.70
C GLY A 251 -2.15 -24.83 -4.22
N PRO A 252 -2.54 -25.93 -4.87
CA PRO A 252 -2.20 -26.16 -6.28
C PRO A 252 -3.04 -25.40 -7.30
N THR A 253 -4.13 -24.75 -6.86
CA THR A 253 -5.10 -24.10 -7.77
C THR A 253 -4.83 -22.60 -7.86
N ALA A 254 -4.40 -22.12 -9.01
CA ALA A 254 -3.99 -20.73 -9.22
C ALA A 254 -5.09 -19.69 -8.92
N SER A 255 -6.37 -20.06 -9.06
CA SER A 255 -7.51 -19.18 -8.76
C SER A 255 -7.90 -19.10 -7.28
N HIS A 256 -7.20 -19.82 -6.41
CA HIS A 256 -7.45 -19.82 -4.97
C HIS A 256 -6.41 -18.98 -4.24
N GLY A 257 -6.70 -17.71 -4.04
CA GLY A 257 -5.89 -16.82 -3.20
C GLY A 257 -6.51 -16.63 -1.82
N GLY A 258 -5.88 -15.79 -1.01
CA GLY A 258 -6.41 -15.47 0.32
C GLY A 258 -5.68 -14.34 1.03
N VAL A 259 -6.20 -13.99 2.21
CA VAL A 259 -5.58 -13.07 3.14
C VAL A 259 -5.34 -13.79 4.47
N LEU A 260 -4.11 -13.74 4.97
CA LEU A 260 -3.76 -14.28 6.29
C LEU A 260 -4.01 -13.24 7.36
N ARG A 261 -4.54 -13.65 8.51
CA ARG A 261 -4.52 -12.88 9.75
C ARG A 261 -3.39 -13.39 10.65
N ILE A 262 -2.45 -12.53 11.00
CA ILE A 262 -1.23 -12.89 11.72
C ILE A 262 -1.15 -12.09 13.03
N SER A 263 -0.89 -12.78 14.13
CA SER A 263 -0.70 -12.15 15.44
C SER A 263 0.66 -11.46 15.57
N THR A 264 0.80 -10.59 16.57
CA THR A 264 2.09 -9.97 16.95
C THR A 264 3.13 -10.97 17.47
N THR A 265 2.74 -12.22 17.72
CA THR A 265 3.65 -13.32 18.06
C THR A 265 4.04 -14.17 16.85
N GLY A 266 3.61 -13.78 15.64
CA GLY A 266 3.88 -14.50 14.40
C GLY A 266 3.16 -15.83 14.29
N THR A 267 1.91 -15.87 14.72
CA THR A 267 1.02 -17.02 14.52
C THR A 267 -0.01 -16.66 13.47
N VAL A 268 -0.12 -17.47 12.42
CA VAL A 268 -1.25 -17.39 11.48
C VAL A 268 -2.49 -17.87 12.21
N GLU A 269 -3.43 -16.96 12.47
CA GLU A 269 -4.64 -17.25 13.25
C GLU A 269 -5.83 -17.62 12.35
N ALA A 270 -5.84 -17.12 11.12
CA ALA A 270 -6.88 -17.41 10.14
C ALA A 270 -6.36 -17.20 8.72
N THR A 271 -7.00 -17.90 7.79
CA THR A 271 -6.87 -17.71 6.34
C THR A 271 -8.25 -17.35 5.80
N TYR A 272 -8.36 -16.20 5.16
CA TYR A 272 -9.58 -15.72 4.54
C TYR A 272 -9.50 -15.99 3.04
N PRO A 273 -10.29 -16.93 2.49
CA PRO A 273 -10.21 -17.27 1.08
C PRO A 273 -10.71 -16.11 0.19
N VAL A 274 -10.00 -15.85 -0.89
CA VAL A 274 -10.39 -14.92 -1.94
C VAL A 274 -10.31 -15.65 -3.28
N GLU A 275 -11.45 -16.16 -3.71
CA GLU A 275 -11.56 -16.98 -4.89
C GLU A 275 -11.52 -16.17 -6.20
N LEU A 276 -11.02 -16.78 -7.27
CA LEU A 276 -10.90 -16.21 -8.61
C LEU A 276 -10.06 -14.94 -8.66
N CYS A 277 -9.09 -14.83 -7.76
CA CYS A 277 -8.26 -13.67 -7.51
C CYS A 277 -6.88 -14.14 -7.05
N SER A 278 -5.84 -13.51 -7.54
CA SER A 278 -4.51 -13.53 -6.92
C SER A 278 -4.35 -12.24 -6.10
N PRO A 279 -4.61 -12.26 -4.77
CA PRO A 279 -4.41 -11.10 -3.92
C PRO A 279 -2.98 -10.59 -3.97
N ALA A 280 -2.81 -9.27 -4.15
CA ALA A 280 -1.53 -8.57 -4.04
C ALA A 280 -1.67 -7.36 -3.13
N GLY A 281 -2.14 -6.22 -3.62
CA GLY A 281 -2.35 -5.03 -2.82
C GLY A 281 -3.33 -5.23 -1.66
N LEU A 282 -3.03 -4.63 -0.51
CA LEU A 282 -3.86 -4.71 0.69
C LEU A 282 -3.83 -3.38 1.45
N ALA A 283 -5.00 -2.84 1.80
CA ALA A 283 -5.12 -1.64 2.62
C ALA A 283 -6.22 -1.78 3.68
N VAL A 284 -5.95 -1.28 4.88
CA VAL A 284 -6.94 -1.17 5.95
C VAL A 284 -7.72 0.14 5.76
N GLY A 285 -9.03 0.04 5.70
CA GLY A 285 -9.94 1.18 5.60
C GLY A 285 -10.80 1.39 6.85
N PRO A 286 -11.87 2.17 6.72
CA PRO A 286 -12.77 2.44 7.83
C PRO A 286 -13.43 1.15 8.32
N LYS A 287 -13.77 1.09 9.61
CA LYS A 287 -14.44 -0.04 10.29
C LYS A 287 -13.66 -1.36 10.27
N GLN A 288 -12.35 -1.32 10.00
CA GLN A 288 -11.49 -2.47 9.77
C GLN A 288 -11.85 -3.25 8.49
N ASP A 289 -12.36 -2.58 7.47
CA ASP A 289 -12.49 -3.14 6.13
C ASP A 289 -11.08 -3.33 5.52
N LEU A 290 -10.85 -4.44 4.85
CA LEU A 290 -9.63 -4.70 4.09
C LEU A 290 -9.94 -4.63 2.60
N LEU A 291 -9.40 -3.64 1.90
CA LEU A 291 -9.43 -3.65 0.44
C LEU A 291 -8.31 -4.53 -0.09
N VAL A 292 -8.68 -5.54 -0.87
CA VAL A 292 -7.78 -6.51 -1.50
C VAL A 292 -7.74 -6.27 -2.99
N GLY A 293 -6.55 -5.97 -3.53
CA GLY A 293 -6.29 -5.87 -4.96
C GLY A 293 -6.05 -7.25 -5.57
N CYS A 294 -6.72 -7.56 -6.66
CA CYS A 294 -6.49 -8.80 -7.40
C CYS A 294 -5.54 -8.53 -8.56
N ASN A 295 -4.26 -8.87 -8.41
CA ASN A 295 -3.26 -8.68 -9.48
C ASN A 295 -3.57 -9.56 -10.71
N THR A 296 -4.03 -10.77 -10.47
CA THR A 296 -4.55 -11.67 -11.52
C THR A 296 -5.99 -12.06 -11.18
N VAL A 297 -6.84 -12.12 -12.16
CA VAL A 297 -8.22 -12.62 -12.02
C VAL A 297 -8.46 -13.81 -12.93
N PHE A 298 -9.37 -14.67 -12.50
CA PHE A 298 -9.68 -15.92 -13.18
C PHE A 298 -11.15 -15.94 -13.58
N ASP A 299 -11.47 -16.72 -14.60
CA ASP A 299 -12.84 -17.01 -14.97
C ASP A 299 -13.49 -18.01 -14.00
N THR A 300 -14.78 -18.22 -14.12
CA THR A 300 -15.52 -19.13 -13.21
C THR A 300 -15.13 -20.60 -13.35
N ALA A 301 -14.38 -20.97 -14.38
CA ALA A 301 -13.78 -22.29 -14.55
C ALA A 301 -12.36 -22.38 -13.98
N GLY A 302 -11.83 -21.30 -13.43
CA GLY A 302 -10.48 -21.21 -12.86
C GLY A 302 -9.37 -20.96 -13.88
N GLY A 303 -9.72 -20.69 -15.15
CA GLY A 303 -8.77 -20.25 -16.18
C GLY A 303 -8.45 -18.75 -16.05
N LEU A 304 -7.34 -18.31 -16.65
CA LEU A 304 -7.03 -16.88 -16.69
C LEU A 304 -8.12 -16.11 -17.44
N TRP A 305 -8.61 -15.04 -16.85
CA TRP A 305 -9.54 -14.15 -17.53
C TRP A 305 -8.81 -13.35 -18.62
N THR A 306 -9.24 -13.51 -19.88
CA THR A 306 -8.57 -12.93 -21.05
C THR A 306 -9.25 -11.69 -21.62
N GLY A 307 -10.26 -11.15 -20.94
CA GLY A 307 -10.97 -9.96 -21.40
C GLY A 307 -12.06 -10.23 -22.43
N ASN A 308 -12.35 -11.49 -22.79
CA ASN A 308 -13.38 -11.83 -23.75
C ASN A 308 -14.77 -11.87 -23.11
N ALA A 309 -15.60 -11.06 -23.66
CA ALA A 309 -17.04 -11.11 -23.94
C ALA A 309 -18.05 -11.26 -22.81
N ASP A 310 -17.88 -12.05 -21.80
CA ASP A 310 -18.92 -12.21 -20.79
C ASP A 310 -18.74 -11.23 -19.64
N ARG A 311 -19.26 -10.03 -19.87
CA ARG A 311 -19.45 -9.01 -18.83
C ARG A 311 -20.61 -9.36 -17.89
N ASP A 312 -20.93 -10.63 -17.78
CA ASP A 312 -21.85 -11.08 -16.76
C ASP A 312 -21.21 -10.78 -15.40
N ILE A 313 -21.94 -10.11 -14.57
CA ILE A 313 -21.55 -9.79 -13.18
C ILE A 313 -21.18 -11.05 -12.37
N ASN A 314 -21.57 -12.21 -12.84
CA ASN A 314 -21.20 -13.51 -12.31
C ASN A 314 -19.94 -14.12 -12.97
N SER A 315 -19.40 -13.50 -14.02
CA SER A 315 -18.14 -13.92 -14.62
C SER A 315 -16.97 -13.24 -13.90
N ALA A 316 -15.80 -13.87 -13.92
CA ALA A 316 -14.57 -13.30 -13.39
C ALA A 316 -14.21 -12.05 -14.20
N GLN A 317 -14.52 -10.90 -13.68
CA GLN A 317 -14.07 -9.61 -14.20
C GLN A 317 -12.94 -9.07 -13.32
N PRO A 318 -12.12 -8.13 -13.82
CA PRO A 318 -11.21 -7.37 -12.99
C PRO A 318 -11.93 -6.88 -11.76
N ARG A 319 -11.38 -7.22 -10.59
CA ARG A 319 -12.06 -6.98 -9.33
C ARG A 319 -11.11 -6.59 -8.22
N TYR A 320 -11.70 -5.92 -7.26
CA TYR A 320 -11.19 -5.77 -5.91
C TYR A 320 -12.19 -6.37 -4.94
N VAL A 321 -11.73 -6.80 -3.79
CA VAL A 321 -12.58 -7.41 -2.78
C VAL A 321 -12.43 -6.61 -1.49
N ILE A 322 -13.54 -6.34 -0.81
CA ILE A 322 -13.53 -5.78 0.54
C ILE A 322 -13.95 -6.87 1.52
N LEU A 323 -13.08 -7.13 2.50
CA LEU A 323 -13.27 -8.10 3.56
C LEU A 323 -13.44 -7.40 4.92
N ASP A 324 -14.26 -7.95 5.80
CA ASP A 324 -14.20 -7.63 7.22
C ASP A 324 -12.94 -8.27 7.84
N ALA A 325 -12.06 -7.45 8.42
CA ALA A 325 -10.79 -7.93 8.97
C ALA A 325 -10.94 -8.87 10.17
N LYS A 326 -12.07 -8.84 10.89
CA LYS A 326 -12.29 -9.69 12.05
C LYS A 326 -12.77 -11.07 11.67
N THR A 327 -13.68 -11.16 10.69
CA THR A 327 -14.37 -12.39 10.31
C THR A 327 -13.83 -13.01 9.02
N GLY A 328 -13.30 -12.19 8.10
CA GLY A 328 -12.91 -12.59 6.76
C GLY A 328 -14.08 -12.70 5.78
N ASP A 329 -15.27 -12.26 6.20
CA ASP A 329 -16.42 -12.22 5.31
C ASP A 329 -16.21 -11.22 4.19
N ILE A 330 -16.65 -11.56 2.97
CA ILE A 330 -16.61 -10.67 1.83
C ILE A 330 -17.80 -9.73 1.90
N ASP A 331 -17.57 -8.47 2.21
CA ASP A 331 -18.60 -7.43 2.25
C ASP A 331 -18.97 -6.95 0.85
N LYS A 332 -17.97 -6.86 -0.04
CA LYS A 332 -18.16 -6.30 -1.37
C LYS A 332 -17.18 -6.86 -2.38
N ILE A 333 -17.65 -7.06 -3.60
CA ILE A 333 -16.81 -7.24 -4.80
C ILE A 333 -17.00 -6.00 -5.68
N LEU A 334 -15.90 -5.34 -6.01
CA LEU A 334 -15.86 -4.16 -6.87
C LEU A 334 -15.35 -4.58 -8.26
N PHE A 335 -16.14 -4.34 -9.29
CA PHE A 335 -15.79 -4.66 -10.67
C PHE A 335 -15.32 -3.43 -11.44
N GLY A 336 -14.56 -3.66 -12.51
CA GLY A 336 -14.16 -2.62 -13.45
C GLY A 336 -12.88 -1.87 -13.07
N VAL A 337 -12.27 -2.18 -11.92
CA VAL A 337 -10.93 -1.72 -11.57
C VAL A 337 -9.93 -2.75 -12.10
N GLY A 338 -8.85 -2.34 -12.74
CA GLY A 338 -7.84 -3.25 -13.30
C GLY A 338 -7.10 -4.08 -12.25
N PRO A 339 -6.15 -4.93 -12.67
CA PRO A 339 -5.31 -5.68 -11.73
C PRO A 339 -4.68 -4.75 -10.70
N GLY A 340 -4.86 -5.05 -9.43
CA GLY A 340 -4.35 -4.25 -8.33
C GLY A 340 -3.08 -4.85 -7.76
N ASP A 341 -1.97 -4.14 -7.91
CA ASP A 341 -0.71 -4.48 -7.29
C ASP A 341 -0.60 -3.81 -5.93
N GLU A 342 -0.62 -2.48 -5.87
CA GLU A 342 -0.71 -1.76 -4.62
C GLU A 342 -2.01 -0.97 -4.45
N VAL A 343 -2.40 -0.82 -3.20
CA VAL A 343 -3.58 -0.05 -2.79
C VAL A 343 -3.27 0.78 -1.56
N TRP A 344 -3.93 1.92 -1.45
CA TRP A 344 -3.78 2.87 -0.35
C TRP A 344 -5.13 3.39 0.12
N PHE A 345 -5.34 3.47 1.43
CA PHE A 345 -6.48 4.19 2.01
C PHE A 345 -6.04 5.59 2.44
N ASN A 346 -6.71 6.61 1.93
CA ASN A 346 -6.49 8.00 2.32
C ASN A 346 -7.55 8.46 3.33
N GLU A 347 -7.14 8.64 4.57
CA GLU A 347 -8.03 9.10 5.64
C GLU A 347 -8.57 10.53 5.40
N GLY A 348 -7.82 11.36 4.64
CA GLY A 348 -8.16 12.76 4.43
C GLY A 348 -9.43 12.97 3.60
N ASP A 349 -9.67 12.12 2.60
CA ASP A 349 -10.86 12.21 1.74
C ASP A 349 -11.76 10.96 1.80
N GLY A 350 -11.35 9.93 2.53
CA GLY A 350 -12.09 8.70 2.73
C GLY A 350 -12.14 7.79 1.51
N ASN A 351 -11.17 7.89 0.60
CA ASN A 351 -11.08 7.05 -0.57
C ASN A 351 -9.97 6.02 -0.45
N TYR A 352 -10.18 4.87 -1.09
CA TYR A 352 -9.09 4.01 -1.51
C TYR A 352 -8.58 4.44 -2.89
N TYR A 353 -7.27 4.37 -3.05
CA TYR A 353 -6.56 4.54 -4.30
C TYR A 353 -5.86 3.25 -4.69
N THR A 354 -5.94 2.87 -5.96
CA THR A 354 -5.41 1.60 -6.44
C THR A 354 -4.48 1.81 -7.63
N ALA A 355 -3.29 1.23 -7.58
CA ALA A 355 -2.36 1.23 -8.70
C ALA A 355 -2.54 -0.04 -9.52
N SER A 356 -3.08 0.10 -10.71
CA SER A 356 -3.32 -1.01 -11.64
C SER A 356 -2.33 -0.94 -12.79
N SER A 357 -1.32 -1.80 -12.79
CA SER A 357 -0.27 -1.87 -13.81
C SER A 357 -0.73 -2.49 -15.12
N GLY A 358 -1.92 -3.06 -15.16
CA GLY A 358 -2.54 -3.58 -16.36
C GLY A 358 -4.03 -3.31 -16.34
N SER A 359 -4.65 -3.11 -17.50
CA SER A 359 -6.09 -3.08 -17.62
C SER A 359 -6.55 -4.27 -18.47
N PRO A 360 -7.24 -5.23 -17.88
CA PRO A 360 -7.94 -6.25 -18.65
C PRO A 360 -9.25 -5.71 -19.23
N LEU A 361 -9.65 -4.48 -18.91
CA LEU A 361 -10.72 -3.82 -19.63
C LEU A 361 -10.33 -3.76 -21.11
N THR A 362 -11.17 -4.32 -21.96
CA THR A 362 -10.93 -4.40 -23.40
C THR A 362 -10.35 -3.09 -23.94
N PRO A 363 -9.48 -3.10 -24.95
CA PRO A 363 -8.83 -1.92 -25.51
C PRO A 363 -9.76 -0.75 -25.86
N ASN A 364 -11.06 -1.00 -25.95
CA ASN A 364 -12.09 -0.04 -26.30
C ASN A 364 -12.86 0.55 -25.10
N ALA A 365 -12.60 0.12 -23.87
CA ALA A 365 -13.43 0.55 -22.74
C ALA A 365 -12.97 1.88 -22.14
N ILE A 366 -11.66 2.15 -22.14
CA ILE A 366 -11.09 3.41 -21.68
C ILE A 366 -9.91 3.72 -22.59
N THR A 367 -10.14 4.59 -23.58
CA THR A 367 -9.02 5.27 -24.22
C THR A 367 -8.69 6.44 -23.29
N PRO A 368 -7.57 6.39 -22.56
CA PRO A 368 -7.20 7.53 -21.71
C PRO A 368 -7.08 8.76 -22.61
N ALA A 369 -7.68 9.87 -22.20
CA ALA A 369 -7.27 11.15 -22.73
C ALA A 369 -5.76 11.23 -22.45
N ARG A 370 -4.96 11.19 -23.49
CA ARG A 370 -3.50 11.22 -23.38
C ARG A 370 -3.13 12.51 -22.66
N PRO A 371 -2.40 12.48 -21.54
CA PRO A 371 -1.95 13.71 -20.93
C PRO A 371 -1.18 14.53 -21.96
N PRO A 372 -1.19 15.86 -21.88
CA PRO A 372 -0.45 16.69 -22.82
C PRO A 372 1.02 16.24 -22.81
N VAL A 373 1.53 15.95 -23.99
CA VAL A 373 2.95 15.60 -24.17
C VAL A 373 3.76 16.81 -23.70
N GLY A 374 4.66 16.60 -22.75
CA GLY A 374 5.59 17.62 -22.34
C GLY A 374 6.43 18.11 -23.54
N THR A 375 7.09 19.23 -23.41
CA THR A 375 7.95 19.86 -24.46
C THR A 375 9.19 19.03 -24.82
N ALA A 376 9.16 17.74 -24.58
CA ALA A 376 10.27 16.82 -24.72
C ALA A 376 10.61 16.57 -26.20
N THR A 377 11.87 16.70 -26.51
CA THR A 377 12.46 16.38 -27.83
C THR A 377 12.75 14.89 -28.02
N ALA A 378 12.48 14.05 -27.00
CA ALA A 378 12.73 12.62 -27.07
C ALA A 378 11.69 11.91 -27.95
N ALA A 379 12.09 10.85 -28.65
CA ALA A 379 11.19 10.02 -29.43
C ALA A 379 10.07 9.45 -28.52
N PRO A 380 8.82 9.32 -29.04
CA PRO A 380 7.72 8.77 -28.27
C PRO A 380 8.09 7.40 -27.71
N VAL A 381 7.92 7.22 -26.41
CA VAL A 381 8.00 5.89 -25.79
C VAL A 381 6.73 5.14 -26.17
N ASN A 382 6.87 3.93 -26.70
CA ASN A 382 5.72 3.09 -26.99
C ASN A 382 5.01 2.78 -25.67
N VAL A 383 3.82 3.34 -25.50
CA VAL A 383 2.95 3.06 -24.37
C VAL A 383 2.38 1.66 -24.58
N SER A 384 2.49 0.77 -23.62
CA SER A 384 1.83 -0.53 -23.72
C SER A 384 0.32 -0.32 -23.89
N GLN A 385 -0.32 -1.14 -24.73
CA GLN A 385 -1.74 -1.00 -25.07
C GLN A 385 -2.70 -1.38 -23.93
N GLY A 386 -2.21 -1.82 -22.79
CA GLY A 386 -3.01 -1.97 -21.57
C GLY A 386 -2.91 -0.66 -20.77
N ALA A 387 -3.98 0.10 -20.66
CA ALA A 387 -3.96 1.33 -19.91
C ALA A 387 -3.73 1.03 -18.42
N ALA A 388 -2.58 1.43 -17.89
CA ALA A 388 -2.40 1.50 -16.46
C ALA A 388 -3.38 2.54 -15.88
N ILE A 389 -3.93 2.27 -14.71
CA ILE A 389 -5.05 3.03 -14.14
C ILE A 389 -4.82 3.28 -12.66
N LEU A 390 -5.08 4.51 -12.23
CA LEU A 390 -5.34 4.85 -10.84
C LEU A 390 -6.85 4.73 -10.61
N GLY A 391 -7.28 3.78 -9.80
CA GLY A 391 -8.67 3.63 -9.37
C GLY A 391 -8.95 4.50 -8.15
N VAL A 392 -10.14 5.11 -8.11
CA VAL A 392 -10.65 5.88 -6.97
C VAL A 392 -11.92 5.22 -6.48
N ILE A 393 -11.91 4.74 -5.23
CA ILE A 393 -13.01 4.01 -4.63
C ILE A 393 -13.43 4.71 -3.34
N ASP A 394 -14.68 5.10 -3.22
CA ASP A 394 -15.22 5.61 -1.95
C ASP A 394 -15.32 4.48 -0.92
N ALA A 395 -14.58 4.61 0.18
CA ALA A 395 -14.50 3.56 1.18
C ALA A 395 -15.80 3.41 2.00
N LYS A 396 -16.57 4.47 2.16
CA LYS A 396 -17.82 4.46 2.95
C LYS A 396 -18.96 3.79 2.18
N SER A 397 -19.13 4.14 0.91
CA SER A 397 -20.18 3.55 0.06
C SER A 397 -19.72 2.28 -0.63
N GLN A 398 -18.42 1.98 -0.58
CA GLN A 398 -17.79 0.86 -1.26
C GLN A 398 -18.12 0.85 -2.77
N GLN A 399 -17.93 2.00 -3.43
CA GLN A 399 -18.23 2.18 -4.84
C GLN A 399 -17.02 2.73 -5.60
N LEU A 400 -16.81 2.20 -6.81
CA LEU A 400 -15.87 2.77 -7.76
C LEU A 400 -16.39 4.13 -8.23
N LEU A 401 -15.62 5.19 -7.95
CA LEU A 401 -15.96 6.55 -8.34
C LEU A 401 -15.35 6.93 -9.69
N GLN A 402 -14.09 6.55 -9.91
CA GLN A 402 -13.35 7.03 -11.07
C GLN A 402 -12.20 6.10 -11.43
N LEU A 403 -11.86 6.09 -12.72
CA LEU A 403 -10.65 5.51 -13.27
C LEU A 403 -9.84 6.63 -13.91
N VAL A 404 -8.63 6.84 -13.44
CA VAL A 404 -7.72 7.89 -13.92
C VAL A 404 -6.56 7.24 -14.67
N PRO A 405 -6.28 7.62 -15.93
CA PRO A 405 -5.19 7.04 -16.68
C PRO A 405 -3.82 7.31 -16.06
N THR A 406 -3.00 6.26 -15.97
CA THR A 406 -1.57 6.33 -15.71
C THR A 406 -0.80 5.74 -16.88
N LEU A 407 0.43 5.27 -16.70
CA LEU A 407 1.29 4.86 -17.82
C LEU A 407 2.21 3.71 -17.46
N ASN A 408 2.30 2.72 -18.35
CA ASN A 408 3.36 1.72 -18.34
C ASN A 408 4.34 1.96 -19.48
N VAL A 409 5.61 1.65 -19.24
CA VAL A 409 6.68 1.68 -20.24
C VAL A 409 7.17 0.25 -20.47
N PRO A 410 7.14 -0.28 -21.70
CA PRO A 410 7.60 -1.64 -21.98
C PRO A 410 9.11 -1.76 -21.78
N ALA A 411 9.58 -2.97 -21.45
CA ALA A 411 11.00 -3.27 -21.38
C ALA A 411 11.68 -3.06 -22.76
N VAL A 412 12.92 -2.58 -22.73
CA VAL A 412 13.81 -2.55 -23.88
C VAL A 412 15.03 -3.40 -23.58
N ALA A 413 15.20 -4.47 -24.35
CA ALA A 413 16.29 -5.43 -24.13
C ALA A 413 17.65 -4.73 -24.05
N ALA A 414 18.45 -5.14 -23.09
CA ALA A 414 19.78 -4.60 -22.77
C ALA A 414 19.84 -3.10 -22.43
N LYS A 415 18.69 -2.44 -22.23
CA LYS A 415 18.63 -1.02 -21.83
C LYS A 415 17.95 -0.84 -20.48
N HIS A 416 16.70 -1.25 -20.36
CA HIS A 416 15.94 -1.09 -19.13
C HIS A 416 14.82 -2.14 -19.02
N PRO A 417 14.40 -2.50 -17.79
CA PRO A 417 13.21 -3.33 -17.57
C PRO A 417 11.93 -2.60 -17.99
N ALA A 418 10.80 -3.30 -17.92
CA ALA A 418 9.50 -2.66 -17.96
C ALA A 418 9.34 -1.75 -16.73
N GLY A 419 8.74 -0.59 -16.93
CA GLY A 419 8.33 0.31 -15.86
C GLY A 419 6.81 0.35 -15.79
N THR A 420 6.24 -0.15 -14.70
CA THR A 420 4.80 -0.23 -14.50
C THR A 420 4.34 0.74 -13.43
N ALA A 421 3.19 1.39 -13.62
CA ALA A 421 2.57 2.26 -12.62
C ALA A 421 1.80 1.40 -11.60
N HIS A 422 2.53 0.66 -10.77
CA HIS A 422 1.98 -0.33 -9.83
C HIS A 422 1.97 0.16 -8.38
N SER A 423 2.63 1.29 -8.08
CA SER A 423 2.74 1.82 -6.73
C SER A 423 1.89 3.08 -6.54
N VAL A 424 1.30 3.25 -5.36
CA VAL A 424 0.47 4.41 -5.00
C VAL A 424 0.55 4.70 -3.51
N ALA A 425 0.65 5.99 -3.17
CA ALA A 425 0.44 6.46 -1.81
C ALA A 425 -0.26 7.83 -1.83
N ALA A 426 -0.98 8.18 -0.77
CA ALA A 426 -1.70 9.45 -0.68
C ALA A 426 -1.42 10.19 0.63
N ASN A 427 -1.41 11.52 0.56
CA ASN A 427 -1.21 12.39 1.71
C ASN A 427 -2.57 12.87 2.26
N ALA A 428 -2.94 12.41 3.44
CA ALA A 428 -4.19 12.80 4.10
C ALA A 428 -4.28 14.32 4.42
N GLY A 429 -3.15 15.03 4.40
CA GLY A 429 -3.11 16.46 4.73
C GLY A 429 -3.62 17.37 3.61
N ASN A 430 -3.51 16.94 2.35
CA ASN A 430 -3.96 17.69 1.18
C ASN A 430 -4.64 16.80 0.13
N ASN A 431 -4.87 15.53 0.41
CA ASN A 431 -5.48 14.52 -0.48
C ASN A 431 -4.75 14.30 -1.81
N HIS A 432 -3.48 14.70 -1.88
CA HIS A 432 -2.67 14.44 -3.06
C HIS A 432 -2.25 12.96 -3.12
N VAL A 433 -2.35 12.40 -4.32
CA VAL A 433 -2.04 11.00 -4.61
C VAL A 433 -0.81 10.93 -5.49
N PHE A 434 0.17 10.15 -5.07
CA PHE A 434 1.46 10.03 -5.72
C PHE A 434 1.55 8.68 -6.44
N VAL A 435 1.86 8.71 -7.73
CA VAL A 435 2.08 7.53 -8.57
C VAL A 435 3.41 7.68 -9.29
N PRO A 436 4.42 6.84 -9.00
CA PRO A 436 5.68 6.89 -9.72
C PRO A 436 5.52 6.36 -11.14
N LEU A 437 6.13 7.03 -12.09
CA LEU A 437 6.07 6.71 -13.51
C LEU A 437 7.48 6.55 -14.07
N ALA A 438 7.70 5.46 -14.81
CA ALA A 438 8.93 5.26 -15.55
C ALA A 438 9.14 6.36 -16.59
N ALA A 439 10.41 6.56 -16.99
CA ALA A 439 10.82 7.55 -17.98
C ALA A 439 9.97 7.49 -19.24
N ASN A 440 9.30 8.59 -19.58
CA ASN A 440 8.37 8.68 -20.70
C ASN A 440 8.26 10.13 -21.19
N ASN A 441 7.66 10.31 -22.37
CA ASN A 441 7.36 11.62 -22.95
C ASN A 441 5.85 11.90 -23.04
N ALA A 442 5.03 11.08 -22.41
CA ALA A 442 3.57 11.26 -22.38
C ALA A 442 3.13 12.18 -21.23
N PHE A 443 3.88 12.18 -20.13
CA PHE A 443 3.67 13.08 -19.00
C PHE A 443 4.61 14.28 -19.07
N PRO A 444 4.19 15.45 -18.59
CA PRO A 444 5.08 16.61 -18.48
C PRO A 444 6.34 16.27 -17.66
N ASP A 445 7.49 16.79 -18.03
CA ASP A 445 8.75 16.68 -17.29
C ASP A 445 9.14 15.28 -16.80
N CYS A 446 8.68 14.21 -17.50
CA CYS A 446 8.89 12.81 -17.09
C CYS A 446 9.91 12.06 -17.96
N LEU A 447 10.79 12.75 -18.70
CA LEU A 447 11.76 12.12 -19.62
C LEU A 447 12.76 11.19 -18.94
N LYS A 448 13.07 11.46 -17.68
CA LYS A 448 13.95 10.62 -16.86
C LYS A 448 13.21 9.86 -15.76
N GLY A 449 11.90 9.85 -15.83
CA GLY A 449 10.99 9.35 -14.80
C GLY A 449 10.54 10.47 -13.87
N CYS A 450 9.37 10.30 -13.31
CA CYS A 450 8.76 11.30 -12.44
C CYS A 450 7.81 10.63 -11.44
N ILE A 451 7.38 11.39 -10.45
CA ILE A 451 6.26 11.06 -9.59
C ILE A 451 5.10 11.95 -10.03
N ALA A 452 4.05 11.34 -10.58
CA ALA A 452 2.83 12.03 -10.94
C ALA A 452 2.00 12.30 -9.69
N VAL A 453 1.54 13.54 -9.53
CA VAL A 453 0.68 13.96 -8.43
C VAL A 453 -0.73 14.18 -8.96
N TYR A 454 -1.66 13.46 -8.37
CA TYR A 454 -3.08 13.55 -8.67
C TYR A 454 -3.85 14.13 -7.49
N GLY A 455 -4.94 14.79 -7.75
CA GLY A 455 -5.82 15.37 -6.74
C GLY A 455 -6.99 16.09 -7.38
N ARG A 456 -7.76 16.82 -6.58
CA ARG A 456 -8.87 17.67 -7.03
C ARG A 456 -8.47 19.13 -6.99
N ASP A 457 -9.16 20.00 -7.73
CA ASP A 457 -8.87 21.45 -7.76
C ASP A 457 -9.08 22.15 -6.41
N ASP A 458 -9.81 21.55 -5.52
CA ASP A 458 -10.15 22.07 -4.20
C ASP A 458 -9.34 21.40 -3.06
N ASP A 459 -8.36 20.61 -3.39
CA ASP A 459 -7.44 19.95 -2.45
C ASP A 459 -6.22 20.82 -2.05
N ASP A 460 -6.04 22.02 -2.67
CA ASP A 460 -4.96 22.99 -2.39
C ASP A 460 -5.22 23.89 -1.16
#